data_29d6f33daa229938a8f5dcda392e4a56
#
_entry.id   29d6f33daa229938a8f5dcda392e4a56
#
_cell.length_a   1.000
_cell.length_b   1.000
_cell.length_c   1.000
_cell.angle_alpha   90.00
_cell.angle_beta   90.00
_cell.angle_gamma   90.00
#
_symmetry.space_group_name_H-M   'P 1'
#
loop_
_entity.id
_entity.type
_entity.pdbx_description
1 polymer ?
#
loop_
_entity_poly.entity_id
_entity_poly.type
_entity_poly.pdbx_seq_one_letter_code
_entity_poly.pdbx_strand_id
1 'polypeptide(L)'
;MKRYVLDANALLDYFGDRPGKLRFAALLKEAAHSEQRLFLSVINWGEVVYSIWMKRGEATARQMRIAISKLPIEIVPVSAEDAFEAARLKAIHKLPYADSFAAALASRERATLVTSDPHFERLGKQIPVLWLR
;
A
#
# COMPACT_ATOMS: atom_id res chain seq x y z
N MET A 1 3.77 -6.99 18.18
CA MET A 1 3.61 -7.27 16.74
C MET A 1 3.57 -5.96 15.96
N LYS A 2 4.39 -5.84 14.93
CA LYS A 2 4.38 -4.67 14.06
C LYS A 2 3.38 -4.85 12.93
N ARG A 3 2.66 -3.77 12.64
CA ARG A 3 1.66 -3.74 11.56
C ARG A 3 2.03 -2.66 10.56
N TYR A 4 1.96 -3.03 9.30
CA TYR A 4 2.26 -2.11 8.19
C TYR A 4 1.13 -2.14 7.18
N VAL A 5 0.81 -0.97 6.64
CA VAL A 5 -0.11 -0.85 5.51
C VAL A 5 0.69 -0.37 4.31
N LEU A 6 0.58 -1.10 3.21
CA LEU A 6 1.26 -0.78 1.97
C LEU A 6 0.34 0.07 1.09
N ASP A 7 0.88 1.09 0.45
CA ASP A 7 0.16 1.74 -0.64
C ASP A 7 0.55 1.09 -1.98
N ALA A 8 -0.07 1.54 -3.05
CA ALA A 8 0.23 1.00 -4.38
C ALA A 8 1.69 1.26 -4.78
N ASN A 9 2.26 2.42 -4.39
CA ASN A 9 3.63 2.77 -4.77
C ASN A 9 4.66 1.82 -4.18
N ALA A 10 4.44 1.29 -2.97
CA ALA A 10 5.35 0.30 -2.39
C ALA A 10 5.52 -0.91 -3.30
N LEU A 11 4.39 -1.43 -3.81
CA LEU A 11 4.42 -2.58 -4.73
C LEU A 11 4.92 -2.20 -6.11
N LEU A 12 4.55 -1.03 -6.62
CA LEU A 12 5.02 -0.57 -7.92
C LEU A 12 6.53 -0.31 -7.90
N ASP A 13 7.08 0.18 -6.80
CA ASP A 13 8.53 0.34 -6.64
C ASP A 13 9.23 -1.01 -6.65
N TYR A 14 8.66 -1.98 -5.95
CA TYR A 14 9.25 -3.32 -5.85
C TYR A 14 9.29 -4.02 -7.21
N PHE A 15 8.15 -4.06 -7.89
CA PHE A 15 8.06 -4.73 -9.19
C PHE A 15 8.65 -3.93 -10.34
N GLY A 16 8.74 -2.60 -10.20
CA GLY A 16 9.29 -1.71 -11.21
C GLY A 16 10.78 -1.43 -11.07
N ASP A 17 11.44 -2.06 -10.11
CA ASP A 17 12.86 -1.86 -9.82
C ASP A 17 13.21 -0.39 -9.58
N ARG A 18 12.36 0.29 -8.81
CA ARG A 18 12.56 1.69 -8.44
C ARG A 18 13.38 1.82 -7.15
N PRO A 19 13.81 3.05 -6.77
CA PRO A 19 14.69 3.24 -5.60
C PRO A 19 14.20 2.65 -4.28
N GLY A 20 12.89 2.54 -4.07
CA GLY A 20 12.34 1.95 -2.85
C GLY A 20 12.39 0.43 -2.77
N LYS A 21 12.81 -0.25 -3.85
CA LYS A 21 12.72 -1.70 -3.96
C LYS A 21 13.49 -2.44 -2.87
N LEU A 22 14.72 -2.05 -2.59
CA LEU A 22 15.56 -2.77 -1.64
C LEU A 22 15.01 -2.66 -0.22
N ARG A 23 14.53 -1.50 0.16
CA ARG A 23 13.97 -1.29 1.49
C ARG A 23 12.68 -2.08 1.67
N PHE A 24 11.84 -2.12 0.64
CA PHE A 24 10.61 -2.90 0.69
C PHE A 24 10.91 -4.40 0.68
N ALA A 25 11.89 -4.85 -0.11
CA ALA A 25 12.31 -6.25 -0.11
C ALA A 25 12.77 -6.70 1.28
N ALA A 26 13.50 -5.84 1.99
CA ALA A 26 13.92 -6.12 3.36
C ALA A 26 12.71 -6.29 4.30
N LEU A 27 11.69 -5.44 4.14
CA LEU A 27 10.46 -5.54 4.93
C LEU A 27 9.71 -6.84 4.64
N LEU A 28 9.61 -7.23 3.37
CA LEU A 28 8.97 -8.51 2.99
C LEU A 28 9.70 -9.70 3.60
N LYS A 29 11.02 -9.69 3.55
CA LYS A 29 11.83 -10.76 4.12
C LYS A 29 11.63 -10.86 5.62
N GLU A 30 11.61 -9.73 6.30
CA GLU A 30 11.39 -9.68 7.74
C GLU A 30 10.00 -10.20 8.10
N ALA A 31 8.97 -9.81 7.34
CA ALA A 31 7.61 -10.26 7.56
C ALA A 31 7.44 -11.78 7.35
N ALA A 32 8.23 -12.37 6.45
CA ALA A 32 8.17 -13.81 6.20
C ALA A 32 8.76 -14.64 7.35
N HIS A 33 9.60 -14.04 8.20
CA HIS A 33 10.32 -14.73 9.27
C HIS A 33 9.93 -14.28 10.67
N SER A 34 8.99 -13.36 10.81
CA SER A 34 8.57 -12.84 12.12
C SER A 34 7.07 -12.59 12.13
N GLU A 35 6.54 -12.13 13.27
CA GLU A 35 5.10 -11.89 13.44
C GLU A 35 4.63 -10.55 12.88
N GLN A 36 5.35 -9.96 11.96
CA GLN A 36 4.92 -8.72 11.34
C GLN A 36 3.78 -8.96 10.36
N ARG A 37 2.83 -8.05 10.31
CA ARG A 37 1.69 -8.13 9.40
C ARG A 37 1.74 -7.00 8.38
N LEU A 38 1.59 -7.36 7.12
CA LEU A 38 1.54 -6.41 6.02
C LEU A 38 0.14 -6.45 5.42
N PHE A 39 -0.51 -5.28 5.38
CA PHE A 39 -1.87 -5.13 4.86
C PHE A 39 -1.85 -4.31 3.58
N LEU A 40 -2.71 -4.67 2.65
CA LEU A 40 -2.93 -3.92 1.41
C LEU A 40 -4.43 -3.78 1.19
N SER A 41 -4.93 -2.55 1.14
CA SER A 41 -6.33 -2.33 0.80
C SER A 41 -6.62 -2.88 -0.59
N VAL A 42 -7.77 -3.52 -0.77
CA VAL A 42 -8.20 -4.01 -2.08
C VAL A 42 -8.25 -2.88 -3.12
N ILE A 43 -8.47 -1.65 -2.69
CA ILE A 43 -8.43 -0.48 -3.58
C ILE A 43 -7.02 -0.25 -4.12
N ASN A 44 -6.02 -0.30 -3.26
CA ASN A 44 -4.62 -0.14 -3.68
C ASN A 44 -4.13 -1.35 -4.47
N TRP A 45 -4.61 -2.54 -4.14
CA TRP A 45 -4.34 -3.74 -4.93
C TRP A 45 -4.84 -3.56 -6.38
N GLY A 46 -6.08 -3.07 -6.54
CA GLY A 46 -6.61 -2.79 -7.86
C GLY A 46 -5.80 -1.74 -8.62
N GLU A 47 -5.32 -0.74 -7.90
CA GLU A 47 -4.47 0.31 -8.47
C GLU A 47 -3.15 -0.26 -9.01
N VAL A 48 -2.53 -1.17 -8.27
CA VAL A 48 -1.33 -1.88 -8.74
C VAL A 48 -1.64 -2.64 -10.02
N VAL A 49 -2.74 -3.39 -10.02
CA VAL A 49 -3.13 -4.21 -11.16
C VAL A 49 -3.35 -3.35 -12.41
N TYR A 50 -4.17 -2.31 -12.33
CA TYR A 50 -4.44 -1.52 -13.52
C TYR A 50 -3.22 -0.72 -14.00
N SER A 51 -2.36 -0.29 -13.07
CA SER A 51 -1.14 0.42 -13.45
C SER A 51 -0.21 -0.45 -14.29
N ILE A 52 -0.04 -1.69 -13.88
CA ILE A 52 0.77 -2.65 -14.64
C ILE A 52 0.08 -3.00 -15.96
N TRP A 53 -1.24 -3.20 -15.94
CA TRP A 53 -2.01 -3.53 -17.12
C TRP A 53 -1.86 -2.46 -18.21
N MET A 54 -2.00 -1.18 -17.80
CA MET A 54 -1.89 -0.06 -18.73
C MET A 54 -0.49 0.10 -19.31
N LYS A 55 0.54 -0.21 -18.52
CA LYS A 55 1.94 -0.02 -18.95
C LYS A 55 2.52 -1.24 -19.65
N ARG A 56 2.12 -2.44 -19.26
CA ARG A 56 2.77 -3.68 -19.72
C ARG A 56 1.81 -4.73 -20.27
N GLY A 57 0.52 -4.47 -20.28
CA GLY A 57 -0.48 -5.34 -20.83
C GLY A 57 -1.05 -6.38 -19.88
N GLU A 58 -2.07 -7.08 -20.35
CA GLU A 58 -2.87 -8.01 -19.55
C GLU A 58 -2.05 -9.18 -19.01
N ALA A 59 -1.20 -9.78 -19.85
CA ALA A 59 -0.42 -10.96 -19.45
C ALA A 59 0.48 -10.63 -18.24
N THR A 60 1.15 -9.47 -18.28
CA THR A 60 2.01 -9.04 -17.19
C THR A 60 1.20 -8.74 -15.94
N ALA A 61 0.01 -8.12 -16.08
CA ALA A 61 -0.86 -7.85 -14.94
C ALA A 61 -1.31 -9.15 -14.25
N ARG A 62 -1.65 -10.19 -15.02
CA ARG A 62 -2.03 -11.48 -14.47
C ARG A 62 -0.88 -12.18 -13.76
N GLN A 63 0.33 -12.10 -14.31
CA GLN A 63 1.54 -12.62 -13.67
C GLN A 63 1.80 -11.89 -12.33
N MET A 64 1.60 -10.59 -12.32
CA MET A 64 1.76 -9.77 -11.12
C MET A 64 0.76 -10.16 -10.03
N ARG A 65 -0.49 -10.41 -10.41
CA ARG A 65 -1.52 -10.87 -9.47
C ARG A 65 -1.08 -12.15 -8.77
N ILE A 66 -0.52 -13.10 -9.54
CA ILE A 66 -0.01 -14.36 -8.98
C ILE A 66 1.19 -14.09 -8.06
N ALA A 67 2.11 -13.23 -8.48
CA ALA A 67 3.28 -12.89 -7.67
C ALA A 67 2.89 -12.28 -6.33
N ILE A 68 1.93 -11.35 -6.33
CA ILE A 68 1.45 -10.72 -5.08
C ILE A 68 0.83 -11.78 -4.16
N SER A 69 0.09 -12.75 -4.70
CA SER A 69 -0.55 -13.79 -3.89
C SER A 69 0.45 -14.67 -3.15
N LYS A 70 1.71 -14.68 -3.56
CA LYS A 70 2.78 -15.45 -2.93
C LYS A 70 3.56 -14.66 -1.89
N LEU A 71 3.28 -13.38 -1.75
CA LEU A 71 3.94 -12.54 -0.77
C LEU A 71 3.19 -12.57 0.56
N PRO A 72 3.87 -12.29 1.69
CA PRO A 72 3.23 -12.29 3.01
C PRO A 72 2.40 -11.00 3.21
N ILE A 73 1.43 -10.78 2.35
CA ILE A 73 0.59 -9.59 2.33
C ILE A 73 -0.87 -10.01 2.44
N GLU A 74 -1.62 -9.38 3.35
CA GLU A 74 -3.05 -9.59 3.47
C GLU A 74 -3.78 -8.51 2.66
N ILE A 75 -4.59 -8.94 1.69
CA ILE A 75 -5.46 -8.03 0.95
C ILE A 75 -6.74 -7.83 1.76
N VAL A 76 -7.04 -6.58 2.10
CA VAL A 76 -8.12 -6.24 3.02
C VAL A 76 -9.30 -5.65 2.24
N PRO A 77 -10.50 -6.22 2.37
CA PRO A 77 -11.68 -5.66 1.71
C PRO A 77 -12.08 -4.31 2.30
N VAL A 78 -12.88 -3.55 1.57
CA VAL A 78 -13.32 -2.21 1.93
C VAL A 78 -14.81 -2.20 2.26
N SER A 79 -15.14 -1.67 3.43
CA SER A 79 -16.52 -1.46 3.86
C SER A 79 -16.95 -0.02 3.57
N ALA A 80 -18.25 0.27 3.76
CA ALA A 80 -18.76 1.62 3.67
C ALA A 80 -18.10 2.54 4.71
N GLU A 81 -17.80 2.03 5.89
CA GLU A 81 -17.10 2.80 6.93
C GLU A 81 -15.70 3.18 6.49
N ASP A 82 -15.00 2.24 5.85
CA ASP A 82 -13.66 2.51 5.31
C ASP A 82 -13.73 3.58 4.23
N ALA A 83 -14.74 3.53 3.37
CA ALA A 83 -14.92 4.52 2.31
C ALA A 83 -15.25 5.90 2.89
N PHE A 84 -16.06 5.95 3.95
CA PHE A 84 -16.37 7.21 4.62
C PHE A 84 -15.11 7.86 5.20
N GLU A 85 -14.29 7.08 5.90
CA GLU A 85 -13.04 7.58 6.47
C GLU A 85 -12.06 8.03 5.38
N ALA A 86 -11.96 7.27 4.28
CA ALA A 86 -11.14 7.68 3.14
C ALA A 86 -11.64 8.99 2.53
N ALA A 87 -12.96 9.16 2.42
CA ALA A 87 -13.56 10.38 1.92
C ALA A 87 -13.23 11.57 2.83
N ARG A 88 -13.28 11.37 4.15
CA ARG A 88 -12.91 12.40 5.12
C ARG A 88 -11.46 12.84 4.95
N LEU A 89 -10.55 11.88 4.85
CA LEU A 89 -9.12 12.18 4.69
C LEU A 89 -8.86 12.91 3.38
N LYS A 90 -9.53 12.51 2.31
CA LYS A 90 -9.42 13.22 1.03
C LYS A 90 -9.94 14.66 1.14
N ALA A 91 -11.09 14.85 1.76
CA ALA A 91 -11.70 16.17 1.88
C ALA A 91 -10.83 17.13 2.69
N ILE A 92 -10.24 16.64 3.79
CA ILE A 92 -9.45 17.47 4.72
C ILE A 92 -8.02 17.65 4.22
N HIS A 93 -7.36 16.58 3.81
CA HIS A 93 -5.93 16.58 3.48
C HIS A 93 -5.63 16.62 1.98
N LYS A 94 -6.66 16.61 1.13
CA LYS A 94 -6.50 16.68 -0.33
C LYS A 94 -5.70 15.52 -0.91
N LEU A 95 -5.73 14.36 -0.28
CA LEU A 95 -5.09 13.16 -0.81
C LEU A 95 -5.83 12.66 -2.05
N PRO A 96 -5.11 12.05 -3.01
CA PRO A 96 -5.79 11.25 -4.04
C PRO A 96 -6.67 10.19 -3.39
N TYR A 97 -7.79 9.84 -4.01
CA TYR A 97 -8.77 8.98 -3.36
C TYR A 97 -8.21 7.61 -2.99
N ALA A 98 -7.48 6.98 -3.91
CA ALA A 98 -6.87 5.66 -3.61
C ALA A 98 -5.90 5.75 -2.43
N ASP A 99 -5.08 6.81 -2.36
CA ASP A 99 -4.16 7.04 -1.25
C ASP A 99 -4.90 7.16 0.07
N SER A 100 -6.10 7.75 0.04
CA SER A 100 -6.92 7.93 1.24
C SER A 100 -7.36 6.60 1.84
N PHE A 101 -7.53 5.56 1.01
CA PHE A 101 -7.86 4.21 1.51
C PHE A 101 -6.69 3.58 2.24
N ALA A 102 -5.46 3.78 1.75
CA ALA A 102 -4.27 3.30 2.46
C ALA A 102 -4.13 3.98 3.82
N ALA A 103 -4.32 5.30 3.85
CA ALA A 103 -4.26 6.07 5.09
C ALA A 103 -5.35 5.66 6.07
N ALA A 104 -6.58 5.46 5.59
CA ALA A 104 -7.71 5.03 6.43
C ALA A 104 -7.43 3.66 7.03
N LEU A 105 -6.90 2.73 6.25
CA LEU A 105 -6.56 1.38 6.72
C LEU A 105 -5.46 1.44 7.78
N ALA A 106 -4.43 2.26 7.55
CA ALA A 106 -3.34 2.43 8.51
C ALA A 106 -3.86 2.96 9.84
N SER A 107 -4.77 3.91 9.82
CA SER A 107 -5.40 4.45 11.01
C SER A 107 -6.21 3.39 11.76
N ARG A 108 -7.05 2.64 11.04
CA ARG A 108 -7.89 1.60 11.63
C ARG A 108 -7.06 0.49 12.27
N GLU A 109 -6.00 0.05 11.60
CA GLU A 109 -5.15 -1.05 12.07
C GLU A 109 -4.05 -0.59 13.02
N ARG A 110 -3.96 0.71 13.30
CA ARG A 110 -2.87 1.30 14.09
C ARG A 110 -1.52 0.87 13.54
N ALA A 111 -1.39 1.00 12.23
CA ALA A 111 -0.24 0.51 11.48
C ALA A 111 0.61 1.67 10.97
N THR A 112 1.86 1.34 10.62
CA THR A 112 2.76 2.26 9.92
C THR A 112 2.50 2.16 8.43
N LEU A 113 2.29 3.29 7.77
CA LEU A 113 2.10 3.35 6.33
C LEU A 113 3.46 3.23 5.64
N VAL A 114 3.56 2.37 4.63
CA VAL A 114 4.79 2.14 3.86
C VAL A 114 4.61 2.71 2.48
N THR A 115 5.38 3.71 2.12
CA THR A 115 5.20 4.44 0.86
C THR A 115 6.45 5.19 0.43
N SER A 116 6.55 5.48 -0.86
CA SER A 116 7.49 6.45 -1.41
C SER A 116 6.78 7.71 -1.92
N ASP A 117 5.45 7.78 -1.82
CA ASP A 117 4.65 8.86 -2.38
C ASP A 117 4.65 10.10 -1.47
N PRO A 118 5.16 11.26 -1.96
CA PRO A 118 5.20 12.47 -1.14
C PRO A 118 3.83 13.03 -0.78
N HIS A 119 2.74 12.62 -1.43
CA HIS A 119 1.40 13.06 -1.05
C HIS A 119 1.10 12.79 0.43
N PHE A 120 1.64 11.72 0.98
CA PHE A 120 1.37 11.35 2.38
C PHE A 120 2.02 12.29 3.39
N GLU A 121 2.92 13.17 2.97
CA GLU A 121 3.44 14.23 3.84
C GLU A 121 2.32 15.15 4.32
N ARG A 122 1.22 15.24 3.57
CA ARG A 122 0.05 16.06 3.94
C ARG A 122 -0.63 15.59 5.23
N LEU A 123 -0.40 14.36 5.64
CA LEU A 123 -0.98 13.82 6.87
C LEU A 123 -0.22 14.26 8.13
N GLY A 124 1.00 14.78 7.96
CA GLY A 124 1.82 15.20 9.08
C GLY A 124 2.13 14.04 10.01
N LYS A 125 1.86 14.23 11.31
CA LYS A 125 2.16 13.23 12.33
C LYS A 125 0.97 12.33 12.69
N GLN A 126 -0.15 12.44 11.99
CA GLN A 126 -1.35 11.67 12.31
C GLN A 126 -1.14 10.17 12.14
N ILE A 127 -0.34 9.78 11.16
CA ILE A 127 -0.08 8.38 10.84
C ILE A 127 1.42 8.22 10.70
N PRO A 128 2.05 7.26 11.40
CA PRO A 128 3.47 7.01 11.21
C PRO A 128 3.74 6.47 9.81
N VAL A 129 4.83 6.90 9.21
CA VAL A 129 5.19 6.52 7.84
C VAL A 129 6.60 5.96 7.82
N LEU A 130 6.76 4.81 7.15
CA LEU A 130 8.05 4.28 6.77
C LEU A 130 8.29 4.66 5.30
N TRP A 131 9.20 5.59 5.10
CA TRP A 131 9.49 6.09 3.76
C TRP A 131 10.45 5.14 3.03
N LEU A 132 10.11 4.75 1.82
CA LEU A 132 10.90 3.83 1.00
C LEU A 132 12.00 4.53 0.17
N ARG A 133 12.03 5.84 0.21
CA ARG A 133 13.02 6.62 -0.55
C ARG A 133 14.27 6.95 0.29
#